data_1a9ae4c331323922697b045652bcc233
#
_entry.id   1a9ae4c331323922697b045652bcc233
#
_cell.length_a   1.000
_cell.length_b   1.000
_cell.length_c   1.000
_cell.angle_alpha   90.00
_cell.angle_beta   90.00
_cell.angle_gamma   90.00
#
_symmetry.space_group_name_H-M   'P 1'
#
loop_
_entity.id
_entity.type
_entity.pdbx_description
1 polymer ?
#
loop_
_entity_poly.entity_id
_entity_poly.type
_entity_poly.pdbx_seq_one_letter_code
_entity_poly.pdbx_strand_id
1 'polypeptide(L)'
;MSHGEMTIEVKDDGEDLQLMSAALNGQTETVEALLRHGVDVNARTHEGRTALMFAVINMHANTVQTLLRYGADVNAQSDAGFTPLILAACSGDVRIAQALLNSGADVRKTLRSGQTAVSHAAEHGYSDIVELLNRAITRSKDAKSEIVAY
;
A
#
# COMPACT_ATOMS: atom_id res chain seq x y z
N MET A 1 -6.30 5.73 28.63
CA MET A 1 -6.03 6.42 27.36
C MET A 1 -6.38 5.54 26.21
N SER A 2 -7.36 5.93 25.45
CA SER A 2 -7.68 5.24 24.22
C SER A 2 -6.60 5.59 23.20
N HIS A 3 -5.67 4.72 23.02
CA HIS A 3 -4.94 4.69 21.78
C HIS A 3 -5.94 4.24 20.73
N GLY A 4 -6.43 5.10 19.88
CA GLY A 4 -7.37 4.70 18.84
C GLY A 4 -7.10 3.28 18.36
N GLU A 5 -7.65 2.33 19.07
CA GLU A 5 -7.55 0.93 18.66
C GLU A 5 -8.21 0.84 17.31
N MET A 6 -7.39 0.67 16.29
CA MET A 6 -7.89 0.43 14.95
C MET A 6 -8.59 -0.92 14.98
N THR A 7 -9.90 -0.89 15.07
CA THR A 7 -10.70 -2.11 15.04
C THR A 7 -10.67 -2.66 13.62
N ILE A 8 -10.08 -3.82 13.46
CA ILE A 8 -10.06 -4.50 12.17
C ILE A 8 -11.28 -5.41 12.13
N GLU A 9 -12.29 -4.99 11.38
CA GLU A 9 -13.46 -5.84 11.12
C GLU A 9 -13.27 -6.53 9.77
N VAL A 10 -13.13 -7.84 9.79
CA VAL A 10 -13.02 -8.65 8.59
C VAL A 10 -14.29 -9.44 8.36
N LYS A 11 -14.51 -9.74 7.12
CA LYS A 11 -15.71 -10.43 6.64
C LYS A 11 -15.70 -11.92 6.99
N ASP A 12 -14.58 -12.45 7.40
CA ASP A 12 -14.36 -13.85 7.64
C ASP A 12 -13.43 -14.10 8.81
N ASP A 13 -13.17 -15.34 9.06
CA ASP A 13 -12.64 -16.00 10.23
C ASP A 13 -11.31 -15.43 10.77
N GLY A 14 -10.87 -16.01 11.85
CA GLY A 14 -9.75 -15.52 12.62
C GLY A 14 -8.41 -15.42 11.87
N GLU A 15 -8.24 -16.10 10.73
CA GLU A 15 -6.97 -16.11 10.01
C GLU A 15 -6.71 -14.81 9.23
N ASP A 16 -7.73 -14.29 8.56
CA ASP A 16 -7.61 -13.00 7.87
C ASP A 16 -7.34 -11.88 8.88
N LEU A 17 -8.04 -11.91 10.01
CA LEU A 17 -7.81 -10.96 11.10
C LEU A 17 -6.39 -11.08 11.65
N GLN A 18 -5.90 -12.30 11.84
CA GLN A 18 -4.52 -12.53 12.29
C GLN A 18 -3.50 -11.97 11.32
N LEU A 19 -3.70 -12.16 10.01
CA LEU A 19 -2.81 -11.60 8.99
C LEU A 19 -2.77 -10.09 9.05
N MET A 20 -3.93 -9.45 9.12
CA MET A 20 -4.02 -7.98 9.17
C MET A 20 -3.40 -7.42 10.45
N SER A 21 -3.66 -8.04 11.59
CA SER A 21 -3.08 -7.66 12.87
C SER A 21 -1.56 -7.81 12.86
N ALA A 22 -1.05 -8.92 12.34
CA ALA A 22 0.39 -9.16 12.21
C ALA A 22 1.04 -8.13 11.28
N ALA A 23 0.38 -7.79 10.16
CA ALA A 23 0.87 -6.77 9.23
C ALA A 23 0.90 -5.39 9.88
N LEU A 24 -0.15 -5.02 10.60
CA LEU A 24 -0.24 -3.76 11.32
C LEU A 24 0.89 -3.61 12.34
N ASN A 25 1.24 -4.69 13.02
CA ASN A 25 2.25 -4.71 14.08
C ASN A 25 3.67 -5.03 13.58
N GLY A 26 3.85 -5.23 12.28
CA GLY A 26 5.16 -5.52 11.69
C GLY A 26 5.73 -6.88 12.08
N GLN A 27 4.88 -7.82 12.42
CA GLN A 27 5.28 -9.18 12.78
C GLN A 27 5.53 -10.01 11.51
N THR A 28 6.64 -9.74 10.85
CA THR A 28 6.95 -10.28 9.52
C THR A 28 6.97 -11.80 9.49
N GLU A 29 7.54 -12.44 10.52
CA GLU A 29 7.59 -13.90 10.60
C GLU A 29 6.20 -14.51 10.72
N THR A 30 5.32 -13.90 11.49
CA THR A 30 3.93 -14.34 11.63
C THR A 30 3.18 -14.16 10.31
N VAL A 31 3.37 -13.04 9.63
CA VAL A 31 2.80 -12.79 8.30
C VAL A 31 3.24 -13.89 7.34
N GLU A 32 4.53 -14.18 7.29
CA GLU A 32 5.05 -15.19 6.38
C GLU A 32 4.48 -16.59 6.70
N ALA A 33 4.40 -16.95 7.97
CA ALA A 33 3.83 -18.24 8.39
C ALA A 33 2.37 -18.38 7.96
N LEU A 34 1.56 -17.34 8.16
CA LEU A 34 0.15 -17.33 7.75
C LEU A 34 0.00 -17.47 6.24
N LEU A 35 0.82 -16.75 5.46
CA LEU A 35 0.78 -16.83 4.00
C LEU A 35 1.21 -18.19 3.48
N ARG A 36 2.19 -18.84 4.12
CA ARG A 36 2.60 -20.21 3.79
C ARG A 36 1.49 -21.21 4.06
N HIS A 37 0.63 -20.96 5.04
CA HIS A 37 -0.54 -21.80 5.34
C HIS A 37 -1.72 -21.55 4.39
N GLY A 38 -1.59 -20.61 3.45
CA GLY A 38 -2.61 -20.35 2.45
C GLY A 38 -3.64 -19.29 2.81
N VAL A 39 -3.38 -18.46 3.81
CA VAL A 39 -4.24 -17.32 4.12
C VAL A 39 -4.20 -16.35 2.93
N ASP A 40 -5.36 -15.82 2.55
CA ASP A 40 -5.47 -14.92 1.40
C ASP A 40 -4.75 -13.60 1.67
N VAL A 41 -3.65 -13.37 0.93
CA VAL A 41 -2.85 -12.14 1.07
C VAL A 41 -3.68 -10.89 0.73
N ASN A 42 -4.73 -11.04 -0.09
CA ASN A 42 -5.58 -9.95 -0.57
C ASN A 42 -6.94 -9.89 0.15
N ALA A 43 -7.08 -10.54 1.28
CA ALA A 43 -8.27 -10.43 2.12
C ALA A 43 -8.52 -8.96 2.48
N ARG A 44 -9.77 -8.56 2.54
CA ARG A 44 -10.16 -7.16 2.72
C ARG A 44 -11.08 -7.01 3.94
N THR A 45 -10.91 -5.91 4.66
CA THR A 45 -11.86 -5.50 5.70
C THR A 45 -13.17 -5.01 5.08
N HIS A 46 -14.16 -4.71 5.90
CA HIS A 46 -15.41 -4.09 5.44
C HIS A 46 -15.18 -2.76 4.75
N GLU A 47 -14.10 -2.06 5.09
CA GLU A 47 -13.71 -0.79 4.47
C GLU A 47 -12.82 -0.98 3.23
N GLY A 48 -12.59 -2.21 2.82
CA GLY A 48 -11.76 -2.54 1.66
C GLY A 48 -10.26 -2.46 1.90
N ARG A 49 -9.81 -2.47 3.14
CA ARG A 49 -8.37 -2.41 3.49
C ARG A 49 -7.74 -3.79 3.45
N THR A 50 -6.48 -3.85 3.00
CA THR A 50 -5.70 -5.08 2.90
C THR A 50 -4.58 -5.10 3.93
N ALA A 51 -3.97 -6.27 4.14
CA ALA A 51 -2.80 -6.41 5.01
C ALA A 51 -1.65 -5.49 4.54
N LEU A 52 -1.45 -5.37 3.23
CA LEU A 52 -0.42 -4.47 2.68
C LEU A 52 -0.65 -3.02 3.14
N MET A 53 -1.88 -2.54 3.10
CA MET A 53 -2.22 -1.19 3.55
C MET A 53 -1.86 -0.98 5.03
N PHE A 54 -2.16 -1.95 5.89
CA PHE A 54 -1.82 -1.86 7.32
C PHE A 54 -0.31 -1.80 7.55
N ALA A 55 0.46 -2.61 6.82
CA ALA A 55 1.92 -2.59 6.92
C ALA A 55 2.50 -1.25 6.45
N VAL A 56 1.94 -0.65 5.39
CA VAL A 56 2.38 0.65 4.86
C VAL A 56 2.06 1.77 5.86
N ILE A 57 0.85 1.79 6.42
CA ILE A 57 0.44 2.83 7.38
C ILE A 57 1.40 2.90 8.56
N ASN A 58 1.86 1.77 9.07
CA ASN A 58 2.77 1.70 10.21
C ASN A 58 4.24 1.59 9.81
N MET A 59 4.56 1.80 8.54
CA MET A 59 5.94 1.87 8.01
C MET A 59 6.77 0.62 8.26
N HIS A 60 6.15 -0.55 8.14
CA HIS A 60 6.83 -1.85 8.30
C HIS A 60 7.38 -2.34 6.96
N ALA A 61 8.52 -1.81 6.55
CA ALA A 61 9.11 -2.05 5.23
C ALA A 61 9.36 -3.54 4.94
N ASN A 62 9.86 -4.31 5.91
CA ASN A 62 10.11 -5.74 5.73
C ASN A 62 8.81 -6.52 5.52
N THR A 63 7.77 -6.16 6.25
CA THR A 63 6.45 -6.78 6.12
C THR A 63 5.84 -6.43 4.75
N VAL A 64 5.99 -5.19 4.31
CA VAL A 64 5.56 -4.76 2.96
C VAL A 64 6.22 -5.65 1.89
N GLN A 65 7.53 -5.83 1.97
CA GLN A 65 8.25 -6.68 1.00
C GLN A 65 7.77 -8.12 1.02
N THR A 66 7.53 -8.67 2.21
CA THR A 66 7.01 -10.04 2.34
C THR A 66 5.63 -10.16 1.71
N LEU A 67 4.72 -9.24 2.00
CA LEU A 67 3.38 -9.25 1.42
C LEU A 67 3.44 -9.15 -0.11
N LEU A 68 4.29 -8.28 -0.65
CA LEU A 68 4.45 -8.14 -2.11
C LEU A 68 4.99 -9.43 -2.74
N ARG A 69 5.94 -10.11 -2.09
CA ARG A 69 6.47 -11.40 -2.58
C ARG A 69 5.38 -12.47 -2.66
N TYR A 70 4.42 -12.44 -1.75
CA TYR A 70 3.31 -13.40 -1.73
C TYR A 70 2.11 -12.96 -2.58
N GLY A 71 2.28 -11.95 -3.42
CA GLY A 71 1.27 -11.58 -4.41
C GLY A 71 0.24 -10.56 -3.91
N ALA A 72 0.57 -9.75 -2.90
CA ALA A 72 -0.31 -8.66 -2.49
C ALA A 72 -0.61 -7.73 -3.68
N ASP A 73 -1.88 -7.36 -3.84
CA ASP A 73 -2.30 -6.43 -4.88
C ASP A 73 -1.78 -5.02 -4.54
N VAL A 74 -0.76 -4.59 -5.28
CA VAL A 74 -0.12 -3.29 -5.05
C VAL A 74 -1.06 -2.12 -5.35
N ASN A 75 -2.12 -2.35 -6.15
CA ASN A 75 -3.05 -1.32 -6.60
C ASN A 75 -4.45 -1.46 -5.97
N ALA A 76 -4.60 -2.26 -4.92
CA ALA A 76 -5.88 -2.35 -4.22
C ALA A 76 -6.29 -0.98 -3.69
N GLN A 77 -7.58 -0.65 -3.82
CA GLN A 77 -8.12 0.61 -3.29
C GLN A 77 -9.14 0.32 -2.19
N SER A 78 -9.02 1.02 -1.07
CA SER A 78 -10.04 0.99 -0.03
C SER A 78 -11.32 1.67 -0.54
N ASP A 79 -12.39 1.61 0.23
CA ASP A 79 -13.66 2.26 -0.13
C ASP A 79 -13.51 3.76 -0.34
N ALA A 80 -12.60 4.41 0.39
CA ALA A 80 -12.28 5.82 0.23
C ALA A 80 -11.33 6.11 -0.96
N GLY A 81 -10.79 5.06 -1.59
CA GLY A 81 -9.88 5.17 -2.73
C GLY A 81 -8.40 5.11 -2.37
N PHE A 82 -8.04 4.90 -1.10
CA PHE A 82 -6.63 4.79 -0.71
C PHE A 82 -5.97 3.57 -1.36
N THR A 83 -4.84 3.79 -2.03
CA THR A 83 -3.95 2.73 -2.47
C THR A 83 -2.77 2.63 -1.51
N PRO A 84 -2.01 1.52 -1.52
CA PRO A 84 -0.76 1.47 -0.75
C PRO A 84 0.19 2.64 -1.05
N LEU A 85 0.29 3.05 -2.31
CA LEU A 85 1.18 4.17 -2.69
C LEU A 85 0.70 5.50 -2.11
N ILE A 86 -0.59 5.78 -2.14
CA ILE A 86 -1.15 7.00 -1.51
C ILE A 86 -0.88 6.98 0.00
N LEU A 87 -1.04 5.82 0.64
CA LEU A 87 -0.76 5.67 2.07
C LEU A 87 0.73 5.89 2.39
N ALA A 88 1.63 5.40 1.54
CA ALA A 88 3.06 5.63 1.68
C ALA A 88 3.40 7.12 1.55
N ALA A 89 2.73 7.82 0.63
CA ALA A 89 2.88 9.27 0.47
C ALA A 89 2.41 10.03 1.70
N CYS A 90 1.36 9.55 2.37
CA CYS A 90 0.87 10.14 3.61
C CYS A 90 1.81 9.85 4.79
N SER A 91 2.46 8.69 4.80
CA SER A 91 3.33 8.24 5.89
C SER A 91 4.75 8.79 5.81
N GLY A 92 5.20 9.17 4.62
CA GLY A 92 6.52 9.76 4.42
C GLY A 92 7.67 8.76 4.31
N ASP A 93 7.41 7.49 4.10
CA ASP A 93 8.47 6.48 3.95
C ASP A 93 8.82 6.30 2.46
N VAL A 94 9.95 6.88 2.05
CA VAL A 94 10.42 6.84 0.66
C VAL A 94 10.79 5.41 0.22
N ARG A 95 11.30 4.59 1.14
CA ARG A 95 11.69 3.21 0.83
C ARG A 95 10.47 2.35 0.50
N ILE A 96 9.40 2.52 1.27
CA ILE A 96 8.14 1.82 1.01
C ILE A 96 7.54 2.30 -0.32
N ALA A 97 7.53 3.61 -0.56
CA ALA A 97 7.05 4.16 -1.83
C ALA A 97 7.83 3.57 -3.02
N GLN A 98 9.16 3.48 -2.91
CA GLN A 98 10.00 2.88 -3.94
C GLN A 98 9.67 1.39 -4.15
N ALA A 99 9.52 0.64 -3.07
CA ALA A 99 9.16 -0.79 -3.15
C ALA A 99 7.82 -1.00 -3.86
N LEU A 100 6.83 -0.17 -3.55
CA LEU A 100 5.52 -0.23 -4.20
C LEU A 100 5.62 0.10 -5.70
N LEU A 101 6.37 1.12 -6.06
CA LEU A 101 6.60 1.47 -7.47
C LEU A 101 7.32 0.35 -8.22
N ASN A 102 8.31 -0.28 -7.60
CA ASN A 102 9.03 -1.42 -8.18
C ASN A 102 8.10 -2.62 -8.40
N SER A 103 7.01 -2.71 -7.65
CA SER A 103 6.00 -3.77 -7.76
C SER A 103 4.83 -3.40 -8.67
N GLY A 104 4.91 -2.28 -9.37
CA GLY A 104 3.90 -1.87 -10.36
C GLY A 104 2.79 -0.97 -9.82
N ALA A 105 3.03 -0.23 -8.71
CA ALA A 105 2.05 0.72 -8.22
C ALA A 105 1.71 1.78 -9.27
N ASP A 106 0.42 2.03 -9.46
CA ASP A 106 -0.07 3.04 -10.40
C ASP A 106 -0.09 4.41 -9.73
N VAL A 107 0.78 5.30 -10.21
CA VAL A 107 0.94 6.67 -9.66
C VAL A 107 -0.27 7.56 -9.93
N ARG A 108 -1.17 7.15 -10.85
CA ARG A 108 -2.29 7.97 -11.29
C ARG A 108 -3.58 7.71 -10.54
N LYS A 109 -3.64 6.66 -9.72
CA LYS A 109 -4.84 6.38 -8.93
C LYS A 109 -5.08 7.49 -7.91
N THR A 110 -6.35 7.82 -7.72
CA THR A 110 -6.76 8.93 -6.85
C THR A 110 -7.72 8.46 -5.77
N LEU A 111 -7.76 9.22 -4.68
CA LEU A 111 -8.88 9.15 -3.75
C LEU A 111 -10.17 9.58 -4.45
N ARG A 112 -11.31 9.28 -3.86
CA ARG A 112 -12.60 9.76 -4.36
C ARG A 112 -12.66 11.28 -4.46
N SER A 113 -11.89 11.97 -3.60
CA SER A 113 -11.75 13.42 -3.63
C SER A 113 -10.94 13.95 -4.82
N GLY A 114 -10.28 13.06 -5.57
CA GLY A 114 -9.39 13.42 -6.68
C GLY A 114 -7.94 13.63 -6.30
N GLN A 115 -7.60 13.53 -5.02
CA GLN A 115 -6.22 13.69 -4.56
C GLN A 115 -5.36 12.49 -4.98
N THR A 116 -4.11 12.79 -5.40
CA THR A 116 -3.13 11.78 -5.82
C THR A 116 -2.07 11.56 -4.74
N ALA A 117 -1.23 10.53 -4.91
CA ALA A 117 -0.08 10.32 -4.04
C ALA A 117 0.84 11.55 -4.03
N VAL A 118 1.09 12.17 -5.20
CA VAL A 118 1.93 13.38 -5.29
C VAL A 118 1.34 14.53 -4.48
N SER A 119 0.02 14.76 -4.58
CA SER A 119 -0.62 15.86 -3.85
C SER A 119 -0.49 15.65 -2.33
N HIS A 120 -0.65 14.44 -1.84
CA HIS A 120 -0.47 14.13 -0.42
C HIS A 120 0.97 14.33 0.03
N ALA A 121 1.94 13.83 -0.73
CA ALA A 121 3.35 14.01 -0.41
C ALA A 121 3.73 15.50 -0.37
N ALA A 122 3.21 16.28 -1.33
CA ALA A 122 3.46 17.72 -1.40
C ALA A 122 2.86 18.46 -0.20
N GLU A 123 1.63 18.14 0.18
CA GLU A 123 0.97 18.73 1.35
C GLU A 123 1.73 18.49 2.64
N HIS A 124 2.38 17.33 2.77
CA HIS A 124 3.16 16.97 3.95
C HIS A 124 4.62 17.42 3.87
N GLY A 125 5.05 18.01 2.75
CA GLY A 125 6.43 18.46 2.58
C GLY A 125 7.45 17.35 2.35
N TYR A 126 7.02 16.18 1.90
CA TYR A 126 7.91 15.03 1.62
C TYR A 126 8.54 15.16 0.23
N SER A 127 9.55 16.03 0.12
CA SER A 127 10.20 16.38 -1.16
C SER A 127 10.76 15.19 -1.90
N ASP A 128 11.38 14.27 -1.20
CA ASP A 128 11.97 13.03 -1.77
C ASP A 128 10.90 12.16 -2.42
N ILE A 129 9.74 12.04 -1.77
CA ILE A 129 8.61 11.26 -2.32
C ILE A 129 8.02 11.99 -3.52
N VAL A 130 7.85 13.31 -3.45
CA VAL A 130 7.37 14.12 -4.58
C VAL A 130 8.27 13.90 -5.80
N GLU A 131 9.58 13.97 -5.62
CA GLU A 131 10.54 13.76 -6.70
C GLU A 131 10.45 12.34 -7.26
N LEU A 132 10.40 11.34 -6.38
CA LEU A 132 10.25 9.93 -6.76
C LEU A 132 8.99 9.70 -7.59
N LEU A 133 7.85 10.21 -7.13
CA LEU A 133 6.57 10.06 -7.82
C LEU A 133 6.54 10.79 -9.15
N ASN A 134 7.11 11.98 -9.23
CA ASN A 134 7.20 12.72 -10.49
C ASN A 134 8.05 11.99 -11.53
N ARG A 135 9.14 11.34 -11.12
CA ARG A 135 9.92 10.50 -12.02
C ARG A 135 9.11 9.31 -12.53
N ALA A 136 8.32 8.69 -11.67
CA ALA A 136 7.46 7.57 -12.05
C ALA A 136 6.37 8.00 -13.02
N ILE A 137 5.77 9.19 -12.84
CA ILE A 137 4.79 9.77 -13.74
C ILE A 137 5.40 10.01 -15.13
N THR A 138 6.60 10.57 -15.19
CA THR A 138 7.33 10.84 -16.44
C THR A 138 7.61 9.54 -17.19
N ARG A 139 8.11 8.52 -16.50
CA ARG A 139 8.36 7.20 -17.10
C ARG A 139 7.10 6.57 -17.66
N SER A 140 5.98 6.70 -16.97
CA SER A 140 4.69 6.19 -17.43
C SER A 140 4.20 6.89 -18.69
N LYS A 141 4.42 8.19 -18.83
CA LYS A 141 4.09 8.97 -20.04
C LYS A 141 4.99 8.58 -21.21
N ASP A 142 6.29 8.43 -20.97
CA ASP A 142 7.26 8.04 -22.00
C ASP A 142 6.95 6.65 -22.56
N ALA A 143 6.63 5.69 -21.69
CA ALA A 143 6.23 4.35 -22.11
C ALA A 143 4.99 4.37 -23.01
N LYS A 144 4.00 5.21 -22.68
CA LYS A 144 2.79 5.37 -23.52
C LYS A 144 3.11 6.03 -24.85
N SER A 145 4.00 7.01 -24.89
CA SER A 145 4.43 7.66 -26.14
C SER A 145 5.14 6.69 -27.06
N GLU A 146 5.97 5.81 -26.53
CA GLU A 146 6.66 4.77 -27.31
C GLU A 146 5.67 3.77 -27.92
N ILE A 147 4.62 3.39 -27.19
CA ILE A 147 3.58 2.48 -27.67
C ILE A 147 2.77 3.12 -28.80
N VAL A 148 2.49 4.41 -28.72
CA VAL A 148 1.68 5.15 -29.70
C VAL A 148 2.47 5.46 -30.97
N ALA A 149 3.80 5.45 -30.94
CA ALA A 149 4.67 5.73 -32.07
C ALA A 149 4.75 4.58 -33.09
N TYR A 150 4.16 3.44 -32.80
CA TYR A 150 4.06 2.30 -33.71
C TYR A 150 2.62 2.19 -34.23
#